data_b94d7fb5c48a838075050277393be890
#
_entry.id   b94d7fb5c48a838075050277393be890
#
_cell.length_a   1.000
_cell.length_b   1.000
_cell.length_c   1.000
_cell.angle_alpha   90.00
_cell.angle_beta   90.00
_cell.angle_gamma   90.00
#
_symmetry.space_group_name_H-M   'P 1'
#
loop_
_entity.id
_entity.type
_entity.pdbx_description
1 polymer ?
#
loop_
_entity_poly.entity_id
_entity_poly.type
_entity_poly.pdbx_seq_one_letter_code
_entity_poly.pdbx_strand_id
1 'polypeptide(L)'
;MRRRSFLQLPAAALAAGSGRKRIAALSTTYHVRSHSDNFITRFLEGYWIDDRYYPPPCDIVSLYMDQVHPADIGNRLASAYGFPVVKSIEQALTLGTGKLAVDGVLQIAEHGNYPFNDRQQQLYPRYEIFEQIVKVFQKSGRSVPVFSDKHLSWSWTKAKQMYDWSNELKFPLMAG
;
A
#
# COMPACT_ATOMS: atom_id res chain seq x y z
N MET A 1 -10.97 -28.45 -41.10
CA MET A 1 -11.16 -27.48 -40.00
C MET A 1 -10.46 -27.98 -38.75
N ARG A 2 -9.27 -27.44 -38.39
CA ARG A 2 -8.53 -27.81 -37.18
C ARG A 2 -8.90 -26.82 -36.06
N ARG A 3 -9.55 -27.31 -35.01
CA ARG A 3 -9.82 -26.54 -33.78
C ARG A 3 -8.49 -26.23 -33.09
N ARG A 4 -8.14 -24.96 -32.92
CA ARG A 4 -7.03 -24.49 -32.07
C ARG A 4 -7.47 -24.60 -30.62
N SER A 5 -6.91 -25.55 -29.88
CA SER A 5 -7.02 -25.62 -28.45
C SER A 5 -6.22 -24.48 -27.83
N PHE A 6 -6.88 -23.53 -27.18
CA PHE A 6 -6.23 -22.57 -26.31
C PHE A 6 -5.77 -23.30 -25.06
N LEU A 7 -4.48 -23.43 -24.89
CA LEU A 7 -3.86 -23.85 -23.62
C LEU A 7 -4.14 -22.77 -22.56
N GLN A 8 -5.03 -23.06 -21.63
CA GLN A 8 -5.15 -22.30 -20.39
C GLN A 8 -3.91 -22.60 -19.56
N LEU A 9 -3.00 -21.63 -19.47
CA LEU A 9 -1.91 -21.66 -18.49
C LEU A 9 -2.51 -21.49 -17.09
N PRO A 10 -2.16 -22.34 -16.12
CA PRO A 10 -2.65 -22.20 -14.75
C PRO A 10 -2.07 -20.93 -14.13
N ALA A 11 -2.94 -20.12 -13.54
CA ALA A 11 -2.62 -18.86 -12.82
C ALA A 11 -1.81 -19.03 -11.52
N ALA A 12 -1.11 -20.16 -11.37
CA ALA A 12 -0.38 -20.53 -10.14
C ALA A 12 1.16 -20.29 -10.22
N ALA A 13 1.67 -19.63 -11.28
CA ALA A 13 3.11 -19.55 -11.52
C ALA A 13 3.77 -18.21 -11.13
N LEU A 14 3.13 -17.36 -10.32
CA LEU A 14 3.67 -16.03 -9.94
C LEU A 14 4.18 -15.94 -8.49
N ALA A 15 4.57 -17.03 -7.87
CA ALA A 15 5.14 -17.02 -6.51
C ALA A 15 6.63 -17.45 -6.44
N ALA A 16 7.34 -17.56 -7.55
CA ALA A 16 8.79 -17.67 -7.53
C ALA A 16 9.37 -16.26 -7.39
N GLY A 17 9.73 -15.87 -6.16
CA GLY A 17 10.14 -14.52 -5.82
C GLY A 17 11.23 -13.98 -6.74
N SER A 18 11.02 -12.80 -7.30
CA SER A 18 11.98 -12.02 -8.09
C SER A 18 13.24 -11.65 -7.30
N GLY A 19 13.35 -12.02 -6.03
CA GLY A 19 14.38 -11.54 -5.10
C GLY A 19 14.17 -10.07 -4.68
N ARG A 20 13.16 -9.37 -5.25
CA ARG A 20 12.84 -7.98 -4.92
C ARG A 20 12.01 -7.89 -3.63
N LYS A 21 12.08 -6.73 -2.99
CA LYS A 21 11.33 -6.48 -1.76
C LYS A 21 9.82 -6.40 -2.04
N ARG A 22 9.05 -7.04 -1.19
CA ARG A 22 7.58 -7.17 -1.29
C ARG A 22 6.91 -6.06 -0.50
N ILE A 23 6.12 -5.23 -1.14
CA ILE A 23 5.52 -4.04 -0.54
C ILE A 23 3.99 -4.19 -0.51
N ALA A 24 3.39 -3.95 0.66
CA ALA A 24 1.96 -3.75 0.80
C ALA A 24 1.62 -2.28 0.54
N ALA A 25 0.65 -2.02 -0.33
CA ALA A 25 0.12 -0.68 -0.57
C ALA A 25 -1.23 -0.52 0.16
N LEU A 26 -1.33 0.54 0.95
CA LEU A 26 -2.53 0.91 1.71
C LEU A 26 -2.98 2.29 1.25
N SER A 27 -4.15 2.38 0.66
CA SER A 27 -4.68 3.60 0.07
C SER A 27 -6.04 3.95 0.65
N THR A 28 -6.36 5.24 0.72
CA THR A 28 -7.74 5.67 0.95
C THR A 28 -8.57 5.62 -0.32
N THR A 29 -8.04 6.12 -1.45
CA THR A 29 -8.65 6.01 -2.78
C THR A 29 -7.57 5.94 -3.86
N TYR A 30 -7.83 5.27 -5.00
CA TYR A 30 -6.87 5.15 -6.07
C TYR A 30 -7.49 5.50 -7.44
N HIS A 31 -7.34 6.73 -7.86
CA HIS A 31 -7.80 7.22 -9.17
C HIS A 31 -6.69 8.03 -9.85
N VAL A 32 -6.84 8.31 -11.13
CA VAL A 32 -5.87 9.09 -11.93
C VAL A 32 -5.58 10.43 -11.23
N ARG A 33 -4.30 10.76 -11.10
CA ARG A 33 -3.75 11.94 -10.43
C ARG A 33 -4.01 11.99 -8.91
N SER A 34 -4.49 10.91 -8.29
CA SER A 34 -4.47 10.80 -6.83
C SER A 34 -3.05 10.59 -6.33
N HIS A 35 -2.84 10.78 -5.02
CA HIS A 35 -1.55 10.44 -4.42
C HIS A 35 -1.18 8.96 -4.61
N SER A 36 -2.16 8.06 -4.53
CA SER A 36 -1.93 6.65 -4.83
C SER A 36 -1.45 6.42 -6.26
N ASP A 37 -1.97 7.16 -7.25
CA ASP A 37 -1.47 7.12 -8.61
C ASP A 37 -0.03 7.63 -8.71
N ASN A 38 0.28 8.73 -8.04
CA ASN A 38 1.62 9.31 -8.05
C ASN A 38 2.68 8.39 -7.42
N PHE A 39 2.33 7.66 -6.36
CA PHE A 39 3.26 6.79 -5.64
C PHE A 39 3.16 5.32 -6.11
N ILE A 40 2.01 4.66 -5.93
CA ILE A 40 1.88 3.21 -6.18
C ILE A 40 2.15 2.88 -7.64
N THR A 41 1.64 3.70 -8.60
CA THR A 41 1.89 3.47 -10.02
C THR A 41 3.38 3.52 -10.35
N ARG A 42 4.19 4.34 -9.67
CA ARG A 42 5.65 4.37 -9.87
C ARG A 42 6.33 3.08 -9.41
N PHE A 43 5.80 2.42 -8.40
CA PHE A 43 6.25 1.09 -7.97
C PHE A 43 5.79 -0.04 -8.91
N LEU A 44 4.81 0.20 -9.77
CA LEU A 44 4.35 -0.75 -10.77
C LEU A 44 5.05 -0.56 -12.12
N GLU A 45 5.13 0.69 -12.58
CA GLU A 45 5.57 1.04 -13.94
C GLU A 45 7.01 1.56 -13.99
N GLY A 46 7.62 1.91 -12.85
CA GLY A 46 8.86 2.67 -12.84
C GLY A 46 8.65 4.14 -13.21
N TYR A 47 9.74 4.82 -13.53
CA TYR A 47 9.72 6.25 -13.86
C TYR A 47 10.90 6.65 -14.75
N TRP A 48 10.80 7.82 -15.36
CA TRP A 48 11.83 8.41 -16.21
C TRP A 48 12.40 9.66 -15.56
N ILE A 49 13.73 9.81 -15.58
CA ILE A 49 14.44 11.04 -15.22
C ILE A 49 15.48 11.28 -16.31
N ASP A 50 15.48 12.46 -16.90
CA ASP A 50 16.45 12.88 -17.92
C ASP A 50 16.66 11.82 -19.02
N ASP A 51 15.56 11.38 -19.63
CA ASP A 51 15.52 10.35 -20.69
C ASP A 51 16.03 8.96 -20.27
N ARG A 52 16.30 8.75 -18.99
CA ARG A 52 16.68 7.45 -18.43
C ARG A 52 15.51 6.80 -17.70
N TYR A 53 15.20 5.56 -18.08
CA TYR A 53 14.20 4.74 -17.38
C TYR A 53 14.77 4.06 -16.13
N TYR A 54 14.03 4.15 -15.04
CA TYR A 54 14.29 3.48 -13.77
C TYR A 54 13.19 2.45 -13.50
N PRO A 55 13.48 1.14 -13.57
CA PRO A 55 12.48 0.11 -13.29
C PRO A 55 12.09 0.12 -11.82
N PRO A 56 10.90 -0.44 -11.47
CA PRO A 56 10.47 -0.54 -10.09
C PRO A 56 11.49 -1.30 -9.24
N PRO A 57 11.92 -0.76 -8.08
CA PRO A 57 12.91 -1.42 -7.22
C PRO A 57 12.30 -2.53 -6.35
N CYS A 58 10.98 -2.56 -6.22
CA CYS A 58 10.21 -3.44 -5.34
C CYS A 58 8.99 -3.98 -6.07
N ASP A 59 8.35 -5.00 -5.51
CA ASP A 59 7.09 -5.55 -6.01
C ASP A 59 5.94 -5.16 -5.10
N ILE A 60 4.88 -4.56 -5.65
CA ILE A 60 3.61 -4.42 -4.94
C ILE A 60 2.95 -5.80 -4.94
N VAL A 61 2.66 -6.33 -3.75
CA VAL A 61 2.13 -7.70 -3.59
C VAL A 61 0.72 -7.73 -3.01
N SER A 62 0.20 -6.60 -2.57
CA SER A 62 -1.18 -6.44 -2.10
C SER A 62 -1.59 -4.98 -2.11
N LEU A 63 -2.88 -4.73 -2.28
CA LEU A 63 -3.49 -3.41 -2.20
C LEU A 63 -4.71 -3.47 -1.26
N TYR A 64 -4.75 -2.59 -0.27
CA TYR A 64 -5.94 -2.24 0.48
C TYR A 64 -6.43 -0.87 0.04
N MET A 65 -7.74 -0.73 -0.20
CA MET A 65 -8.38 0.56 -0.44
C MET A 65 -9.53 0.74 0.56
N ASP A 66 -9.52 1.86 1.29
CA ASP A 66 -10.56 2.18 2.27
C ASP A 66 -11.88 2.55 1.59
N GLN A 67 -11.78 3.27 0.47
CA GLN A 67 -12.92 3.66 -0.37
C GLN A 67 -12.61 3.39 -1.84
N VAL A 68 -13.61 2.92 -2.57
CA VAL A 68 -13.52 2.76 -4.03
C VAL A 68 -14.07 4.02 -4.70
N HIS A 69 -13.20 4.78 -5.36
CA HIS A 69 -13.59 5.99 -6.09
C HIS A 69 -14.38 5.62 -7.36
N PRO A 70 -15.40 6.43 -7.80
CA PRO A 70 -16.11 6.16 -9.06
C PRO A 70 -15.22 6.01 -10.29
N ALA A 71 -14.07 6.71 -10.32
CA ALA A 71 -13.05 6.60 -11.36
C ALA A 71 -11.83 5.77 -10.88
N ASP A 72 -12.07 4.69 -10.11
CA ASP A 72 -11.01 3.82 -9.58
C ASP A 72 -10.17 3.21 -10.69
N ILE A 73 -8.85 3.23 -10.49
CA ILE A 73 -7.89 2.51 -11.34
C ILE A 73 -7.15 1.41 -10.56
N GLY A 74 -7.27 1.38 -9.23
CA GLY A 74 -6.55 0.44 -8.37
C GLY A 74 -6.91 -1.01 -8.65
N ASN A 75 -8.20 -1.33 -8.79
CA ASN A 75 -8.65 -2.67 -9.14
C ASN A 75 -8.14 -3.11 -10.52
N ARG A 76 -8.15 -2.21 -11.51
CA ARG A 76 -7.65 -2.49 -12.86
C ARG A 76 -6.14 -2.73 -12.85
N LEU A 77 -5.37 -1.90 -12.15
CA LEU A 77 -3.91 -2.07 -12.02
C LEU A 77 -3.57 -3.34 -11.25
N ALA A 78 -4.26 -3.63 -10.15
CA ALA A 78 -4.07 -4.86 -9.39
C ALA A 78 -4.26 -6.10 -10.27
N SER A 79 -5.31 -6.12 -11.10
CA SER A 79 -5.55 -7.20 -12.07
C SER A 79 -4.46 -7.27 -13.13
N ALA A 80 -4.03 -6.13 -13.69
CA ALA A 80 -3.01 -6.08 -14.74
C ALA A 80 -1.62 -6.53 -14.27
N TYR A 81 -1.27 -6.22 -13.03
CA TYR A 81 0.03 -6.56 -12.42
C TYR A 81 -0.01 -7.82 -11.54
N GLY A 82 -1.16 -8.48 -11.39
CA GLY A 82 -1.30 -9.79 -10.78
C GLY A 82 -1.18 -9.82 -9.26
N PHE A 83 -1.63 -8.78 -8.55
CA PHE A 83 -1.68 -8.77 -7.09
C PHE A 83 -3.13 -8.58 -6.58
N PRO A 84 -3.47 -9.09 -5.38
CA PRO A 84 -4.82 -9.00 -4.84
C PRO A 84 -5.14 -7.60 -4.30
N VAL A 85 -6.41 -7.19 -4.49
CA VAL A 85 -7.06 -6.15 -3.68
C VAL A 85 -7.74 -6.86 -2.52
N VAL A 86 -7.38 -6.48 -1.29
CA VAL A 86 -7.82 -7.15 -0.06
C VAL A 86 -8.75 -6.28 0.77
N LYS A 87 -9.50 -6.90 1.68
CA LYS A 87 -10.57 -6.24 2.46
C LYS A 87 -10.10 -5.65 3.79
N SER A 88 -8.87 -5.95 4.22
CA SER A 88 -8.33 -5.42 5.48
C SER A 88 -6.83 -5.19 5.39
N ILE A 89 -6.35 -4.28 6.23
CA ILE A 89 -4.92 -3.97 6.38
C ILE A 89 -4.16 -5.21 6.87
N GLU A 90 -4.74 -5.99 7.79
CA GLU A 90 -4.13 -7.25 8.22
C GLU A 90 -3.92 -8.20 7.05
N GLN A 91 -4.91 -8.38 6.18
CA GLN A 91 -4.75 -9.21 4.98
C GLN A 91 -3.67 -8.68 4.04
N ALA A 92 -3.57 -7.35 3.87
CA ALA A 92 -2.55 -6.73 3.03
C ALA A 92 -1.13 -7.04 3.54
N LEU A 93 -0.91 -6.94 4.84
CA LEU A 93 0.41 -7.12 5.45
C LEU A 93 0.77 -8.60 5.64
N THR A 94 -0.22 -9.45 5.88
CA THR A 94 0.04 -10.87 6.17
C THR A 94 -0.08 -11.80 4.97
N LEU A 95 -0.68 -11.31 3.88
CA LEU A 95 -0.97 -12.10 2.67
C LEU A 95 -1.72 -13.42 3.00
N GLY A 96 -2.58 -13.37 4.04
CA GLY A 96 -3.36 -14.51 4.51
C GLY A 96 -2.61 -15.50 5.41
N THR A 97 -1.34 -15.28 5.74
CA THR A 97 -0.53 -16.20 6.57
C THR A 97 -0.74 -16.00 8.08
N GLY A 98 -1.45 -14.93 8.48
CA GLY A 98 -1.67 -14.56 9.88
C GLY A 98 -0.47 -13.88 10.56
N LYS A 99 0.68 -13.79 9.89
CA LYS A 99 1.90 -13.07 10.32
C LYS A 99 2.39 -12.14 9.24
N LEU A 100 3.17 -11.11 9.60
CA LEU A 100 3.76 -10.17 8.66
C LEU A 100 4.54 -10.90 7.56
N ALA A 101 4.15 -10.71 6.32
CA ALA A 101 4.68 -11.41 5.15
C ALA A 101 5.21 -10.47 4.05
N VAL A 102 5.34 -9.17 4.35
CA VAL A 102 5.88 -8.15 3.44
C VAL A 102 7.18 -7.57 3.99
N ASP A 103 7.90 -6.83 3.15
CA ASP A 103 9.20 -6.22 3.47
C ASP A 103 9.10 -4.69 3.65
N GLY A 104 7.95 -4.10 3.36
CA GLY A 104 7.69 -2.67 3.55
C GLY A 104 6.22 -2.33 3.34
N VAL A 105 5.83 -1.13 3.76
CA VAL A 105 4.45 -0.63 3.66
C VAL A 105 4.45 0.77 3.07
N LEU A 106 3.60 0.99 2.06
CA LEU A 106 3.24 2.31 1.56
C LEU A 106 1.86 2.67 2.10
N GLN A 107 1.77 3.68 2.96
CA GLN A 107 0.53 4.24 3.47
C GLN A 107 0.23 5.55 2.74
N ILE A 108 -0.72 5.52 1.82
CA ILE A 108 -1.13 6.68 1.01
C ILE A 108 -2.56 7.06 1.41
N ALA A 109 -2.68 7.77 2.52
CA ALA A 109 -3.96 8.12 3.13
C ALA A 109 -4.34 9.58 2.83
N GLU A 110 -4.50 9.87 1.56
CA GLU A 110 -4.90 11.17 1.00
C GLU A 110 -6.04 10.95 0.00
N HIS A 111 -6.91 11.95 -0.14
CA HIS A 111 -8.18 11.86 -0.88
C HIS A 111 -9.22 10.93 -0.25
N GLY A 112 -10.45 11.05 -0.72
CA GLY A 112 -11.60 10.30 -0.21
C GLY A 112 -12.63 11.21 0.48
N ASN A 113 -13.76 10.63 0.80
CA ASN A 113 -14.88 11.33 1.47
C ASN A 113 -14.76 11.15 2.98
N TYR A 114 -14.05 12.08 3.63
CA TYR A 114 -13.87 12.11 5.08
C TYR A 114 -14.40 13.43 5.65
N PRO A 115 -14.95 13.43 6.89
CA PRO A 115 -15.48 14.62 7.50
C PRO A 115 -14.40 15.66 7.79
N PHE A 116 -14.85 16.89 8.02
CA PHE A 116 -14.02 17.98 8.53
C PHE A 116 -14.31 18.19 10.01
N ASN A 117 -13.32 18.62 10.76
CA ASN A 117 -13.51 19.10 12.14
C ASN A 117 -13.86 20.62 12.14
N ASP A 118 -14.11 21.18 13.34
CA ASP A 118 -14.44 22.59 13.52
C ASP A 118 -13.35 23.57 13.04
N ARG A 119 -12.12 23.07 12.86
CA ARG A 119 -10.97 23.84 12.33
C ARG A 119 -10.80 23.69 10.81
N GLN A 120 -11.79 23.12 10.13
CA GLN A 120 -11.73 22.84 8.68
C GLN A 120 -10.58 21.91 8.27
N GLN A 121 -10.09 21.05 9.17
CA GLN A 121 -9.12 20.02 8.85
C GLN A 121 -9.88 18.75 8.45
N GLN A 122 -9.57 18.21 7.29
CA GLN A 122 -10.14 16.94 6.84
C GLN A 122 -9.53 15.77 7.61
N LEU A 123 -10.39 14.92 8.17
CA LEU A 123 -10.01 13.86 9.10
C LEU A 123 -9.61 12.60 8.34
N TYR A 124 -8.56 12.68 7.52
CA TYR A 124 -8.01 11.50 6.87
C TYR A 124 -7.55 10.45 7.89
N PRO A 125 -7.83 9.15 7.70
CA PRO A 125 -7.61 8.08 8.68
C PRO A 125 -6.15 7.61 8.75
N ARG A 126 -5.16 8.53 8.66
CA ARG A 126 -3.73 8.19 8.66
C ARG A 126 -3.31 7.46 9.93
N TYR A 127 -3.74 7.96 11.08
CA TYR A 127 -3.45 7.35 12.37
C TYR A 127 -4.14 5.99 12.50
N GLU A 128 -5.41 5.90 12.14
CA GLU A 128 -6.22 4.69 12.27
C GLU A 128 -5.70 3.54 11.36
N ILE A 129 -5.19 3.89 10.18
CA ILE A 129 -4.49 2.94 9.28
C ILE A 129 -3.14 2.53 9.91
N PHE A 130 -2.37 3.49 10.39
CA PHE A 130 -1.06 3.24 11.00
C PHE A 130 -1.17 2.39 12.26
N GLU A 131 -2.17 2.62 13.11
CA GLU A 131 -2.44 1.81 14.29
C GLU A 131 -2.68 0.33 13.92
N GLN A 132 -3.39 0.06 12.83
CA GLN A 132 -3.60 -1.30 12.34
C GLN A 132 -2.29 -1.94 11.84
N ILE A 133 -1.41 -1.17 11.18
CA ILE A 133 -0.07 -1.63 10.80
C ILE A 133 0.71 -2.05 12.05
N VAL A 134 0.74 -1.19 13.07
CA VAL A 134 1.43 -1.44 14.35
C VAL A 134 0.90 -2.70 15.03
N LYS A 135 -0.42 -2.90 15.08
CA LYS A 135 -1.04 -4.13 15.64
C LYS A 135 -0.54 -5.40 14.94
N VAL A 136 -0.39 -5.37 13.61
CA VAL A 136 0.17 -6.51 12.86
C VAL A 136 1.65 -6.72 13.19
N PHE A 137 2.43 -5.66 13.33
CA PHE A 137 3.84 -5.75 13.73
C PHE A 137 3.99 -6.36 15.11
N GLN A 138 3.24 -5.88 16.09
CA GLN A 138 3.22 -6.41 17.48
C GLN A 138 2.84 -7.89 17.52
N LYS A 139 1.74 -8.26 16.84
CA LYS A 139 1.28 -9.66 16.71
C LYS A 139 2.31 -10.58 16.06
N SER A 140 3.10 -10.04 15.15
CA SER A 140 4.10 -10.80 14.38
C SER A 140 5.48 -10.87 15.05
N GLY A 141 5.73 -10.04 16.09
CA GLY A 141 7.05 -9.89 16.71
C GLY A 141 8.12 -9.37 15.73
N ARG A 142 7.71 -8.74 14.63
CA ARG A 142 8.55 -8.22 13.56
C ARG A 142 7.94 -6.96 12.98
N SER A 143 8.78 -6.03 12.56
CA SER A 143 8.40 -4.80 11.88
C SER A 143 9.17 -4.63 10.57
N VAL A 144 8.69 -3.74 9.69
CA VAL A 144 9.31 -3.39 8.42
C VAL A 144 9.20 -1.88 8.18
N PRO A 145 10.01 -1.28 7.28
CA PRO A 145 9.90 0.14 6.94
C PRO A 145 8.48 0.54 6.52
N VAL A 146 8.05 1.72 6.97
CA VAL A 146 6.77 2.33 6.60
C VAL A 146 7.03 3.70 5.99
N PHE A 147 6.49 3.93 4.80
CA PHE A 147 6.34 5.25 4.22
C PHE A 147 4.90 5.72 4.44
N SER A 148 4.72 6.90 5.05
CA SER A 148 3.44 7.59 5.20
C SER A 148 3.44 8.83 4.33
N ASP A 149 2.60 8.87 3.31
CA ASP A 149 2.46 10.03 2.43
C ASP A 149 1.92 11.24 3.19
N LYS A 150 2.49 12.40 2.93
CA LYS A 150 2.20 13.65 3.63
C LYS A 150 2.65 13.61 5.10
N HIS A 151 1.95 14.36 5.95
CA HIS A 151 2.17 14.38 7.39
C HIS A 151 1.56 13.16 8.08
N LEU A 152 2.01 12.86 9.30
CA LEU A 152 1.55 11.70 10.06
C LEU A 152 0.07 11.78 10.46
N SER A 153 -0.37 12.94 10.98
CA SER A 153 -1.75 13.14 11.40
C SER A 153 -2.10 14.63 11.49
N TRP A 154 -3.39 14.95 11.37
CA TRP A 154 -3.94 16.26 11.71
C TRP A 154 -3.90 16.56 13.22
N SER A 155 -3.72 15.55 14.08
CA SER A 155 -3.57 15.66 15.53
C SER A 155 -2.13 15.49 15.94
N TRP A 156 -1.58 16.46 16.68
CA TRP A 156 -0.22 16.37 17.23
C TRP A 156 -0.03 15.12 18.10
N THR A 157 -0.98 14.85 19.01
CA THR A 157 -0.92 13.66 19.91
C THR A 157 -0.87 12.37 19.10
N LYS A 158 -1.71 12.25 18.07
CA LYS A 158 -1.72 11.08 17.17
C LYS A 158 -0.41 10.97 16.37
N ALA A 159 0.08 12.08 15.82
CA ALA A 159 1.34 12.11 15.08
C ALA A 159 2.53 11.69 15.97
N LYS A 160 2.58 12.20 17.21
CA LYS A 160 3.61 11.81 18.16
C LYS A 160 3.53 10.31 18.52
N GLN A 161 2.33 9.78 18.72
CA GLN A 161 2.15 8.35 18.98
C GLN A 161 2.65 7.48 17.83
N MET A 162 2.39 7.87 16.57
CA MET A 162 2.92 7.14 15.40
C MET A 162 4.45 7.12 15.39
N TYR A 163 5.06 8.26 15.70
CA TYR A 163 6.52 8.37 15.84
C TYR A 163 7.06 7.52 17.00
N ASP A 164 6.41 7.57 18.17
CA ASP A 164 6.81 6.79 19.34
C ASP A 164 6.77 5.28 19.04
N TRP A 165 5.72 4.79 18.40
CA TRP A 165 5.63 3.39 17.96
C TRP A 165 6.74 2.98 17.00
N SER A 166 7.18 3.88 16.11
CA SER A 166 8.28 3.57 15.19
C SER A 166 9.60 3.35 15.96
N ASN A 167 9.84 4.13 17.02
CA ASN A 167 11.00 3.97 17.89
C ASN A 167 10.92 2.71 18.79
N GLU A 168 9.75 2.47 19.39
CA GLU A 168 9.51 1.31 20.24
C GLU A 168 9.69 0.00 19.49
N LEU A 169 9.11 -0.09 18.29
CA LEU A 169 9.18 -1.28 17.43
C LEU A 169 10.38 -1.27 16.47
N LYS A 170 11.22 -0.23 16.54
CA LYS A 170 12.50 -0.09 15.82
C LYS A 170 12.37 -0.26 14.31
N PHE A 171 11.40 0.36 13.68
CA PHE A 171 11.28 0.37 12.23
C PHE A 171 11.50 1.75 11.63
N PRO A 172 12.12 1.85 10.45
CA PRO A 172 12.25 3.10 9.72
C PRO A 172 10.87 3.67 9.36
N LEU A 173 10.61 4.91 9.73
CA LEU A 173 9.42 5.66 9.37
C LEU A 173 9.82 6.87 8.55
N MET A 174 9.29 6.97 7.34
CA MET A 174 9.42 8.15 6.49
C MET A 174 8.03 8.77 6.35
N ALA A 175 7.91 10.06 6.64
CA ALA A 175 6.73 10.87 6.38
C ALA A 175 7.09 11.98 5.40
N GLY A 176 6.27 12.15 4.34
CA GLY A 176 6.51 13.11 3.26
C GLY A 176 5.85 14.47 3.52
#